data_0e0441d01a6c206f7a05db0ca27f0297
#
_entry.id   0e0441d01a6c206f7a05db0ca27f0297
#
_cell.length_a   1.000
_cell.length_b   1.000
_cell.length_c   1.000
_cell.angle_alpha   90.00
_cell.angle_beta   90.00
_cell.angle_gamma   90.00
#
_symmetry.space_group_name_H-M   'P 1'
#
loop_
_entity.id
_entity.type
_entity.pdbx_description
1 polymer ?
#
loop_
_entity_poly.entity_id
_entity_poly.type
_entity_poly.pdbx_seq_one_letter_code
_entity_poly.pdbx_strand_id
1 'polypeptide(L)'
;RSSTATTTPRRARRDDDARYSNETKLRSEAQAPFRVARQFLYGACAASATIGFGIATIQAATKAAGAPNAPPLEGSLENLAIDGAALATFAWLYAREEAARERQMARIGREERLGRLRVELAGGKTVRLEDLRSFSRVVVVSGDEAYVRTALEDAEDVREALIERGVLVVPVIRGDGAIEAPSAEDRKFRCTPLRANDWLEWVAEQKKMSKVSDDKGVYVGLRMDGRVRSSGTGRVPFNRFAVELPPVDSWGGALDGFDGRVGVDN
;
A
#
# COMPACT_ATOMS: atom_id res chain seq x y z
N ARG A 1 -12.75 30.89 -17.75
CA ARG A 1 -11.77 31.25 -16.70
C ARG A 1 -11.65 30.10 -15.76
N SER A 2 -10.65 29.24 -16.00
CA SER A 2 -10.29 28.11 -15.14
C SER A 2 -9.38 28.64 -14.03
N SER A 3 -9.88 28.66 -12.80
CA SER A 3 -9.11 29.01 -11.60
C SER A 3 -8.33 27.78 -11.14
N THR A 4 -7.04 27.76 -11.44
CA THR A 4 -6.09 26.80 -10.83
C THR A 4 -5.87 27.20 -9.38
N ALA A 5 -6.56 26.55 -8.46
CA ALA A 5 -6.35 26.72 -7.03
C ALA A 5 -5.00 26.08 -6.65
N THR A 6 -4.00 26.90 -6.41
CA THR A 6 -2.71 26.52 -5.83
C THR A 6 -2.97 26.07 -4.39
N THR A 7 -3.05 24.77 -4.17
CA THR A 7 -3.27 24.19 -2.84
C THR A 7 -2.01 24.34 -2.00
N THR A 8 -2.06 25.19 -1.00
CA THR A 8 -0.95 25.45 -0.07
C THR A 8 -0.56 24.14 0.65
N PRO A 9 0.73 23.79 0.78
CA PRO A 9 1.19 22.50 1.36
C PRO A 9 0.66 22.22 2.77
N ARG A 10 0.31 23.23 3.53
CA ARG A 10 -0.27 23.13 4.88
C ARG A 10 -1.73 22.64 4.86
N ARG A 11 -2.47 22.87 3.78
CA ARG A 11 -3.87 22.42 3.64
C ARG A 11 -3.92 20.96 3.22
N ALA A 12 -3.05 20.54 2.31
CA ALA A 12 -2.90 19.13 1.91
C ALA A 12 -2.53 18.23 3.10
N ARG A 13 -1.60 18.66 3.97
CA ARG A 13 -1.20 17.92 5.17
C ARG A 13 -2.33 17.79 6.20
N ARG A 14 -3.26 18.75 6.27
CA ARG A 14 -4.42 18.72 7.18
C ARG A 14 -5.52 17.80 6.68
N ASP A 15 -5.69 17.71 5.35
CA ASP A 15 -6.64 16.81 4.71
C ASP A 15 -6.17 15.35 4.77
N ASP A 16 -4.85 15.09 4.67
CA ASP A 16 -4.24 13.77 4.88
C ASP A 16 -4.37 13.31 6.33
N ASP A 17 -4.26 14.22 7.30
CA ASP A 17 -4.45 13.94 8.71
C ASP A 17 -5.87 13.50 9.06
N ALA A 18 -6.87 13.90 8.28
CA ALA A 18 -8.25 13.45 8.44
C ALA A 18 -8.55 12.12 7.71
N ARG A 19 -7.75 11.78 6.69
CA ARG A 19 -7.98 10.61 5.81
C ARG A 19 -7.47 9.29 6.38
N TYR A 20 -6.40 9.31 7.19
CA TYR A 20 -5.73 8.12 7.68
C TYR A 20 -5.77 8.01 9.21
N SER A 21 -5.88 6.78 9.72
CA SER A 21 -5.87 6.51 11.15
C SER A 21 -4.51 6.87 11.78
N ASN A 22 -4.51 7.12 13.09
CA ASN A 22 -3.25 7.37 13.81
C ASN A 22 -2.32 6.14 13.75
N GLU A 23 -2.88 4.94 13.71
CA GLU A 23 -2.13 3.69 13.57
C GLU A 23 -1.42 3.63 12.21
N THR A 24 -2.12 3.97 11.10
CA THR A 24 -1.52 4.08 9.77
C THR A 24 -0.32 5.02 9.77
N LYS A 25 -0.45 6.17 10.42
CA LYS A 25 0.62 7.18 10.51
C LYS A 25 1.83 6.64 11.26
N LEU A 26 1.63 6.09 12.45
CA LEU A 26 2.69 5.50 13.28
C LEU A 26 3.42 4.36 12.53
N ARG A 27 2.68 3.48 11.87
CA ARG A 27 3.26 2.39 11.06
C ARG A 27 4.05 2.95 9.87
N SER A 28 3.58 4.02 9.22
CA SER A 28 4.29 4.68 8.13
C SER A 28 5.61 5.33 8.61
N GLU A 29 5.61 5.94 9.78
CA GLU A 29 6.81 6.53 10.38
C GLU A 29 7.82 5.46 10.80
N ALA A 30 7.36 4.38 11.42
CA ALA A 30 8.21 3.25 11.79
C ALA A 30 8.89 2.58 10.58
N GLN A 31 8.23 2.55 9.42
CA GLN A 31 8.77 1.99 8.18
C GLN A 31 9.76 2.93 7.46
N ALA A 32 9.80 4.21 7.78
CA ALA A 32 10.68 5.19 7.16
C ALA A 32 11.19 6.23 8.18
N PRO A 33 12.00 5.80 9.17
CA PRO A 33 12.36 6.63 10.33
C PRO A 33 13.11 7.91 9.98
N PHE A 34 13.86 7.92 8.87
CA PHE A 34 14.64 9.10 8.45
C PHE A 34 13.91 10.02 7.47
N ARG A 35 12.62 9.76 7.17
CA ARG A 35 11.87 10.58 6.21
C ARG A 35 11.73 12.02 6.67
N VAL A 36 11.39 12.24 7.93
CA VAL A 36 11.22 13.58 8.51
C VAL A 36 12.54 14.36 8.43
N ALA A 37 13.66 13.72 8.75
CA ALA A 37 14.99 14.33 8.65
C ALA A 37 15.33 14.71 7.20
N ARG A 38 15.07 13.83 6.22
CA ARG A 38 15.27 14.13 4.79
C ARG A 38 14.39 15.28 4.31
N GLN A 39 13.11 15.28 4.65
CA GLN A 39 12.19 16.36 4.29
C GLN A 39 12.61 17.68 4.89
N PHE A 40 13.08 17.70 6.15
CA PHE A 40 13.60 18.87 6.78
C PHE A 40 14.85 19.40 6.04
N LEU A 41 15.80 18.51 5.74
CA LEU A 41 17.02 18.87 5.00
C LEU A 41 16.68 19.46 3.61
N TYR A 42 15.83 18.79 2.82
CA TYR A 42 15.46 19.29 1.51
C TYR A 42 14.73 20.64 1.58
N GLY A 43 13.84 20.79 2.57
CA GLY A 43 13.15 22.06 2.81
C GLY A 43 14.09 23.19 3.20
N ALA A 44 15.06 22.94 4.07
CA ALA A 44 16.07 23.91 4.50
C ALA A 44 16.98 24.33 3.32
N CYS A 45 17.45 23.36 2.53
CA CYS A 45 18.27 23.62 1.35
C CYS A 45 17.48 24.42 0.28
N ALA A 46 16.22 24.07 0.03
CA ALA A 46 15.37 24.80 -0.88
C ALA A 46 15.12 26.24 -0.42
N ALA A 47 14.89 26.45 0.89
CA ALA A 47 14.73 27.78 1.45
C ALA A 47 16.02 28.63 1.31
N SER A 48 17.18 28.06 1.58
CA SER A 48 18.48 28.70 1.39
C SER A 48 18.71 29.09 -0.07
N ALA A 49 18.47 28.17 -1.00
CA ALA A 49 18.58 28.42 -2.44
C ALA A 49 17.60 29.50 -2.92
N THR A 50 16.38 29.56 -2.35
CA THR A 50 15.41 30.62 -2.66
C THR A 50 15.92 32.00 -2.26
N ILE A 51 16.57 32.11 -1.09
CA ILE A 51 17.14 33.38 -0.65
C ILE A 51 18.29 33.79 -1.57
N GLY A 52 19.22 32.89 -1.89
CA GLY A 52 20.33 33.13 -2.80
C GLY A 52 19.83 33.56 -4.19
N PHE A 53 18.87 32.84 -4.75
CA PHE A 53 18.23 33.17 -6.03
C PHE A 53 17.60 34.56 -6.02
N GLY A 54 16.90 34.92 -4.93
CA GLY A 54 16.30 36.25 -4.77
C GLY A 54 17.37 37.36 -4.75
N ILE A 55 18.46 37.18 -4.00
CA ILE A 55 19.59 38.13 -3.94
C ILE A 55 20.24 38.29 -5.33
N ALA A 56 20.54 37.18 -6.00
CA ALA A 56 21.17 37.20 -7.33
C ALA A 56 20.23 37.88 -8.37
N THR A 57 18.91 37.68 -8.26
CA THR A 57 17.93 38.34 -9.12
C THR A 57 17.96 39.86 -8.94
N ILE A 58 17.99 40.35 -7.68
CA ILE A 58 18.06 41.79 -7.39
C ILE A 58 19.40 42.36 -7.90
N GLN A 59 20.51 41.67 -7.70
CA GLN A 59 21.81 42.09 -8.19
C GLN A 59 21.87 42.19 -9.72
N ALA A 60 21.36 41.20 -10.42
CA ALA A 60 21.28 41.23 -11.88
C ALA A 60 20.37 42.36 -12.38
N ALA A 61 19.23 42.58 -11.76
CA ALA A 61 18.30 43.66 -12.12
C ALA A 61 18.90 45.02 -11.87
N THR A 62 19.59 45.26 -10.75
CA THR A 62 20.25 46.56 -10.45
C THR A 62 21.37 46.85 -11.43
N LYS A 63 22.14 45.84 -11.84
CA LYS A 63 23.19 46.01 -12.84
C LYS A 63 22.62 46.32 -14.21
N ALA A 64 21.54 45.63 -14.62
CA ALA A 64 20.84 45.90 -15.86
C ALA A 64 20.23 47.33 -15.93
N ALA A 65 19.81 47.84 -14.77
CA ALA A 65 19.32 49.23 -14.62
C ALA A 65 20.46 50.29 -14.60
N GLY A 66 21.73 49.91 -14.74
CA GLY A 66 22.85 50.83 -14.85
C GLY A 66 23.36 51.36 -13.51
N ALA A 67 23.07 50.74 -12.38
CA ALA A 67 23.55 51.17 -11.07
C ALA A 67 25.09 51.08 -10.99
N PRO A 68 25.81 52.19 -10.65
CA PRO A 68 27.28 52.24 -10.74
C PRO A 68 28.00 51.28 -9.80
N ASN A 69 27.43 50.95 -8.68
CA ASN A 69 28.02 50.08 -7.66
C ASN A 69 27.44 48.65 -7.67
N ALA A 70 26.69 48.25 -8.72
CA ALA A 70 26.13 46.92 -8.82
C ALA A 70 27.23 45.88 -9.15
N PRO A 71 27.15 44.67 -8.57
CA PRO A 71 28.05 43.55 -8.87
C PRO A 71 28.10 43.23 -10.38
N PRO A 72 29.21 42.60 -10.86
CA PRO A 72 29.28 42.14 -12.23
C PRO A 72 28.08 41.29 -12.66
N LEU A 73 27.55 41.51 -13.83
CA LEU A 73 26.36 40.78 -14.31
C LEU A 73 26.64 39.29 -14.45
N GLU A 74 27.87 38.92 -14.90
CA GLU A 74 28.28 37.53 -15.10
C GLU A 74 28.18 36.69 -13.81
N GLY A 75 28.76 37.19 -12.70
CA GLY A 75 28.69 36.51 -11.40
C GLY A 75 27.26 36.42 -10.84
N SER A 76 26.41 37.44 -11.11
CA SER A 76 25.02 37.41 -10.71
C SER A 76 24.22 36.36 -11.50
N LEU A 77 24.51 36.19 -12.80
CA LEU A 77 23.88 35.18 -13.65
C LEU A 77 24.34 33.77 -13.30
N GLU A 78 25.63 33.59 -12.95
CA GLU A 78 26.16 32.31 -12.47
C GLU A 78 25.47 31.89 -11.16
N ASN A 79 25.39 32.79 -10.18
CA ASN A 79 24.68 32.52 -8.92
C ASN A 79 23.19 32.20 -9.16
N LEU A 80 22.54 32.91 -10.08
CA LEU A 80 21.16 32.64 -10.48
C LEU A 80 20.99 31.22 -11.04
N ALA A 81 21.92 30.77 -11.88
CA ALA A 81 21.91 29.43 -12.45
C ALA A 81 22.14 28.35 -11.36
N ILE A 82 23.10 28.55 -10.47
CA ILE A 82 23.42 27.62 -9.39
C ILE A 82 22.25 27.51 -8.41
N ASP A 83 21.76 28.65 -7.89
CA ASP A 83 20.68 28.68 -6.92
C ASP A 83 19.36 28.20 -7.53
N GLY A 84 19.10 28.53 -8.80
CA GLY A 84 17.95 28.04 -9.54
C GLY A 84 17.95 26.52 -9.72
N ALA A 85 19.11 25.95 -10.10
CA ALA A 85 19.29 24.51 -10.19
C ALA A 85 19.15 23.81 -8.84
N ALA A 86 19.74 24.38 -7.78
CA ALA A 86 19.63 23.88 -6.43
C ALA A 86 18.17 23.88 -5.94
N LEU A 87 17.47 25.00 -6.12
CA LEU A 87 16.05 25.13 -5.76
C LEU A 87 15.20 24.09 -6.48
N ALA A 88 15.35 23.94 -7.79
CA ALA A 88 14.61 22.96 -8.57
C ALA A 88 14.88 21.52 -8.09
N THR A 89 16.15 21.20 -7.80
CA THR A 89 16.55 19.88 -7.33
C THR A 89 15.95 19.56 -5.96
N PHE A 90 16.08 20.46 -4.98
CA PHE A 90 15.58 20.21 -3.63
C PHE A 90 14.05 20.25 -3.57
N ALA A 91 13.39 21.09 -4.34
CA ALA A 91 11.93 21.07 -4.46
C ALA A 91 11.43 19.78 -5.08
N TRP A 92 12.10 19.23 -6.10
CA TRP A 92 11.78 17.93 -6.68
C TRP A 92 12.00 16.78 -5.70
N LEU A 93 13.13 16.77 -4.95
CA LEU A 93 13.40 15.76 -3.94
C LEU A 93 12.33 15.78 -2.83
N TYR A 94 11.95 16.97 -2.37
CA TYR A 94 10.88 17.13 -1.38
C TYR A 94 9.54 16.58 -1.88
N ALA A 95 9.14 16.97 -3.08
CA ALA A 95 7.90 16.49 -3.70
C ALA A 95 7.90 14.97 -3.92
N ARG A 96 9.05 14.39 -4.29
CA ARG A 96 9.23 12.94 -4.44
C ARG A 96 9.04 12.19 -3.11
N GLU A 97 9.59 12.71 -2.01
CA GLU A 97 9.41 12.12 -0.67
C GLU A 97 7.95 12.19 -0.21
N GLU A 98 7.26 13.30 -0.48
CA GLU A 98 5.85 13.45 -0.13
C GLU A 98 4.97 12.47 -0.94
N ALA A 99 5.22 12.34 -2.22
CA ALA A 99 4.52 11.36 -3.06
C ALA A 99 4.81 9.90 -2.64
N ALA A 100 6.01 9.60 -2.16
CA ALA A 100 6.35 8.28 -1.62
C ALA A 100 5.63 8.01 -0.30
N ARG A 101 5.51 9.01 0.58
CA ARG A 101 4.76 8.95 1.84
C ARG A 101 3.28 8.65 1.57
N GLU A 102 2.67 9.39 0.65
CA GLU A 102 1.26 9.24 0.32
C GLU A 102 0.95 7.85 -0.23
N ARG A 103 1.78 7.33 -1.13
CA ARG A 103 1.65 5.96 -1.65
C ARG A 103 1.76 4.91 -0.56
N GLN A 104 2.70 5.09 0.38
CA GLN A 104 2.89 4.18 1.51
C GLN A 104 1.69 4.21 2.47
N MET A 105 1.20 5.39 2.83
CA MET A 105 0.02 5.55 3.69
C MET A 105 -1.23 4.95 3.05
N ALA A 106 -1.42 5.17 1.75
CA ALA A 106 -2.52 4.56 1.01
C ALA A 106 -2.45 3.02 1.02
N ARG A 107 -1.24 2.44 0.90
CA ARG A 107 -1.05 0.99 1.00
C ARG A 107 -1.40 0.47 2.40
N ILE A 108 -0.85 1.07 3.45
CA ILE A 108 -1.11 0.67 4.84
C ILE A 108 -2.61 0.80 5.15
N GLY A 109 -3.26 1.89 4.76
CA GLY A 109 -4.68 2.10 4.98
C GLY A 109 -5.57 1.05 4.29
N ARG A 110 -5.16 0.53 3.12
CA ARG A 110 -5.85 -0.58 2.45
C ARG A 110 -5.69 -1.90 3.21
N GLU A 111 -4.48 -2.18 3.69
CA GLU A 111 -4.19 -3.37 4.50
C GLU A 111 -4.99 -3.34 5.82
N GLU A 112 -5.13 -2.16 6.45
CA GLU A 112 -5.96 -1.99 7.65
C GLU A 112 -7.46 -2.19 7.37
N ARG A 113 -7.97 -1.64 6.26
CA ARG A 113 -9.36 -1.87 5.87
C ARG A 113 -9.65 -3.34 5.62
N LEU A 114 -8.74 -4.04 4.95
CA LEU A 114 -8.83 -5.49 4.79
C LEU A 114 -8.81 -6.20 6.15
N GLY A 115 -7.91 -5.80 7.06
CA GLY A 115 -7.81 -6.36 8.40
C GLY A 115 -9.10 -6.24 9.22
N ARG A 116 -9.91 -5.22 8.98
CA ARG A 116 -11.20 -5.00 9.68
C ARG A 116 -12.36 -5.84 9.14
N LEU A 117 -12.22 -6.45 7.97
CA LEU A 117 -13.24 -7.35 7.42
C LEU A 117 -13.41 -8.58 8.31
N ARG A 118 -14.64 -9.07 8.39
CA ARG A 118 -15.01 -10.13 9.33
C ARG A 118 -15.24 -11.44 8.62
N VAL A 119 -14.84 -12.50 9.29
CA VAL A 119 -15.07 -13.89 8.86
C VAL A 119 -15.67 -14.70 10.02
N GLU A 120 -16.42 -15.72 9.67
CA GLU A 120 -16.88 -16.75 10.59
C GLU A 120 -15.98 -17.98 10.45
N LEU A 121 -15.38 -18.37 11.56
CA LEU A 121 -14.52 -19.55 11.69
C LEU A 121 -15.31 -20.78 12.14
N ALA A 122 -14.60 -21.90 12.31
CA ALA A 122 -15.15 -23.08 12.94
C ALA A 122 -15.84 -22.77 14.28
N GLY A 123 -17.00 -23.40 14.52
CA GLY A 123 -17.79 -23.17 15.73
C GLY A 123 -18.60 -21.88 15.76
N GLY A 124 -18.75 -21.17 14.63
CA GLY A 124 -19.55 -19.95 14.53
C GLY A 124 -18.88 -18.70 15.13
N LYS A 125 -17.59 -18.78 15.48
CA LYS A 125 -16.84 -17.64 16.04
C LYS A 125 -16.58 -16.60 14.96
N THR A 126 -17.08 -15.40 15.17
CA THR A 126 -16.79 -14.24 14.30
C THR A 126 -15.52 -13.53 14.76
N VAL A 127 -14.58 -13.34 13.85
CA VAL A 127 -13.32 -12.61 14.08
C VAL A 127 -13.06 -11.63 12.94
N ARG A 128 -12.20 -10.63 13.18
CA ARG A 128 -11.66 -9.79 12.12
C ARG A 128 -10.44 -10.48 11.51
N LEU A 129 -10.10 -10.16 10.26
CA LEU A 129 -8.87 -10.69 9.66
C LEU A 129 -7.61 -10.29 10.44
N GLU A 130 -7.59 -9.10 11.04
CA GLU A 130 -6.46 -8.65 11.86
C GLU A 130 -6.24 -9.51 13.12
N ASP A 131 -7.29 -10.13 13.66
CA ASP A 131 -7.22 -11.03 14.82
C ASP A 131 -6.59 -12.40 14.46
N LEU A 132 -6.46 -12.70 13.16
CA LEU A 132 -5.81 -13.91 12.65
C LEU A 132 -4.29 -13.75 12.46
N ARG A 133 -3.76 -12.55 12.67
CA ARG A 133 -2.32 -12.30 12.58
C ARG A 133 -1.56 -13.20 13.54
N SER A 134 -0.40 -13.65 13.13
CA SER A 134 0.46 -14.62 13.82
C SER A 134 -0.11 -16.04 13.93
N PHE A 135 -1.35 -16.29 13.50
CA PHE A 135 -1.98 -17.61 13.59
C PHE A 135 -2.29 -18.22 12.23
N SER A 136 -2.68 -17.39 11.26
CA SER A 136 -3.10 -17.88 9.95
C SER A 136 -2.65 -16.98 8.82
N ARG A 137 -2.34 -17.59 7.70
CA ARG A 137 -2.21 -16.95 6.39
C ARG A 137 -3.58 -16.93 5.76
N VAL A 138 -3.97 -15.85 5.12
CA VAL A 138 -5.30 -15.75 4.53
C VAL A 138 -5.20 -15.61 3.02
N VAL A 139 -6.00 -16.39 2.29
CA VAL A 139 -6.15 -16.28 0.83
C VAL A 139 -7.58 -15.89 0.52
N VAL A 140 -7.77 -14.63 0.15
CA VAL A 140 -9.06 -14.13 -0.34
C VAL A 140 -9.21 -14.48 -1.81
N VAL A 141 -10.30 -15.13 -2.17
CA VAL A 141 -10.63 -15.50 -3.57
C VAL A 141 -11.94 -14.82 -3.93
N SER A 142 -11.93 -13.96 -4.95
CA SER A 142 -13.13 -13.22 -5.33
C SER A 142 -13.37 -13.22 -6.83
N GLY A 143 -14.58 -13.57 -7.24
CA GLY A 143 -15.01 -13.65 -8.61
C GLY A 143 -16.48 -14.02 -8.75
N ASP A 144 -16.86 -14.48 -9.92
CA ASP A 144 -18.15 -15.15 -10.11
C ASP A 144 -18.17 -16.52 -9.40
N GLU A 145 -19.32 -17.14 -9.34
CA GLU A 145 -19.49 -18.44 -8.68
C GLU A 145 -18.60 -19.53 -9.29
N ALA A 146 -18.48 -19.57 -10.61
CA ALA A 146 -17.67 -20.57 -11.30
C ALA A 146 -16.18 -20.45 -10.93
N TYR A 147 -15.65 -19.23 -10.95
CA TYR A 147 -14.26 -18.98 -10.55
C TYR A 147 -13.98 -19.37 -9.11
N VAL A 148 -14.86 -18.97 -8.19
CA VAL A 148 -14.66 -19.25 -6.76
C VAL A 148 -14.81 -20.75 -6.47
N ARG A 149 -15.75 -21.45 -7.14
CA ARG A 149 -15.91 -22.90 -7.05
C ARG A 149 -14.66 -23.64 -7.52
N THR A 150 -14.15 -23.33 -8.70
CA THR A 150 -12.90 -23.91 -9.21
C THR A 150 -11.72 -23.66 -8.27
N ALA A 151 -11.63 -22.45 -7.71
CA ALA A 151 -10.56 -22.15 -6.75
C ALA A 151 -10.69 -22.95 -5.44
N LEU A 152 -11.91 -23.26 -4.99
CA LEU A 152 -12.12 -24.11 -3.82
C LEU A 152 -11.78 -25.58 -4.12
N GLU A 153 -12.11 -26.08 -5.33
CA GLU A 153 -11.70 -27.40 -5.81
C GLU A 153 -10.18 -27.51 -5.85
N ASP A 154 -9.49 -26.52 -6.42
CA ASP A 154 -8.01 -26.46 -6.43
C ASP A 154 -7.40 -26.42 -5.01
N ALA A 155 -8.07 -25.79 -4.05
CA ALA A 155 -7.63 -25.76 -2.66
C ALA A 155 -7.84 -27.11 -1.97
N GLU A 156 -8.92 -27.83 -2.31
CA GLU A 156 -9.23 -29.16 -1.78
C GLU A 156 -8.16 -30.19 -2.19
N ASP A 157 -7.65 -30.12 -3.41
CA ASP A 157 -6.58 -31.00 -3.92
C ASP A 157 -5.30 -30.96 -3.06
N VAL A 158 -5.06 -29.86 -2.35
CA VAL A 158 -3.87 -29.64 -1.50
C VAL A 158 -4.24 -29.30 -0.06
N ARG A 159 -5.42 -29.67 0.37
CA ARG A 159 -6.04 -29.35 1.66
C ARG A 159 -5.14 -29.57 2.85
N GLU A 160 -4.56 -30.76 2.99
CA GLU A 160 -3.71 -31.12 4.13
C GLU A 160 -2.50 -30.22 4.23
N ALA A 161 -1.87 -29.94 3.08
CA ALA A 161 -0.72 -29.03 3.02
C ALA A 161 -1.10 -27.58 3.37
N LEU A 162 -2.29 -27.12 3.00
CA LEU A 162 -2.79 -25.80 3.37
C LEU A 162 -3.07 -25.70 4.87
N ILE A 163 -3.69 -26.74 5.46
CA ILE A 163 -3.94 -26.81 6.92
C ILE A 163 -2.62 -26.79 7.70
N GLU A 164 -1.64 -27.62 7.33
CA GLU A 164 -0.32 -27.66 7.94
C GLU A 164 0.39 -26.30 7.92
N ARG A 165 0.16 -25.52 6.89
CA ARG A 165 0.74 -24.18 6.70
C ARG A 165 -0.15 -23.05 7.21
N GLY A 166 -1.24 -23.38 7.90
CA GLY A 166 -2.16 -22.42 8.48
C GLY A 166 -2.83 -21.48 7.45
N VAL A 167 -3.07 -21.99 6.23
CA VAL A 167 -3.72 -21.21 5.18
C VAL A 167 -5.23 -21.30 5.33
N LEU A 168 -5.88 -20.14 5.43
CA LEU A 168 -7.33 -19.99 5.52
C LEU A 168 -7.86 -19.32 4.25
N VAL A 169 -8.74 -20.02 3.53
CA VAL A 169 -9.35 -19.52 2.28
C VAL A 169 -10.64 -18.80 2.60
N VAL A 170 -10.80 -17.59 2.07
CA VAL A 170 -11.99 -16.73 2.17
C VAL A 170 -12.63 -16.57 0.81
N PRO A 171 -13.69 -17.32 0.48
CA PRO A 171 -14.41 -17.19 -0.78
C PRO A 171 -15.36 -16.00 -0.76
N VAL A 172 -15.24 -15.09 -1.73
CA VAL A 172 -16.10 -13.90 -1.89
C VAL A 172 -16.72 -13.91 -3.26
N ILE A 173 -18.01 -14.27 -3.34
CA ILE A 173 -18.75 -14.34 -4.60
C ILE A 173 -19.25 -12.96 -4.98
N ARG A 174 -19.14 -12.64 -6.25
CA ARG A 174 -19.79 -11.50 -6.88
C ARG A 174 -21.07 -11.94 -7.58
N GLY A 175 -22.18 -11.27 -7.26
CA GLY A 175 -23.51 -11.58 -7.81
C GLY A 175 -24.33 -12.48 -6.90
N ASP A 176 -25.38 -13.08 -7.45
CA ASP A 176 -26.39 -13.85 -6.72
C ASP A 176 -26.00 -15.34 -6.51
N GLY A 177 -24.77 -15.70 -6.84
CA GLY A 177 -24.24 -17.05 -6.62
C GLY A 177 -24.13 -17.40 -5.14
N ALA A 178 -24.25 -18.68 -4.82
CA ALA A 178 -24.09 -19.21 -3.48
C ALA A 178 -23.08 -20.36 -3.48
N ILE A 179 -22.24 -20.40 -2.46
CA ILE A 179 -21.37 -21.54 -2.16
C ILE A 179 -21.89 -22.23 -0.92
N GLU A 180 -21.85 -23.54 -0.96
CA GLU A 180 -22.20 -24.36 0.18
C GLU A 180 -21.37 -23.97 1.42
N ALA A 181 -22.04 -23.85 2.56
CA ALA A 181 -21.38 -23.53 3.80
C ALA A 181 -20.32 -24.62 4.11
N PRO A 182 -19.14 -24.23 4.62
CA PRO A 182 -18.09 -25.19 4.91
C PRO A 182 -18.55 -26.22 5.95
N SER A 183 -18.27 -27.51 5.70
CA SER A 183 -18.43 -28.58 6.69
C SER A 183 -17.55 -28.33 7.93
N ALA A 184 -17.75 -29.10 8.99
CA ALA A 184 -16.92 -28.97 10.19
C ALA A 184 -15.41 -29.23 9.89
N GLU A 185 -15.12 -30.09 8.92
CA GLU A 185 -13.76 -30.38 8.49
C GLU A 185 -13.19 -29.27 7.59
N ASP A 186 -13.99 -28.75 6.66
CA ASP A 186 -13.58 -27.68 5.74
C ASP A 186 -13.25 -26.39 6.50
N ARG A 187 -13.87 -26.16 7.62
CA ARG A 187 -13.62 -24.99 8.48
C ARG A 187 -12.20 -24.91 9.05
N LYS A 188 -11.38 -25.95 8.87
CA LYS A 188 -9.95 -25.93 9.23
C LYS A 188 -9.14 -25.08 8.25
N PHE A 189 -9.55 -24.99 6.99
CA PHE A 189 -8.84 -24.24 5.96
C PHE A 189 -9.73 -23.25 5.17
N ARG A 190 -11.04 -23.24 5.45
CA ARG A 190 -12.01 -22.38 4.77
C ARG A 190 -12.91 -21.67 5.79
N CYS A 191 -13.18 -20.40 5.58
CA CYS A 191 -14.09 -19.63 6.42
C CYS A 191 -15.17 -18.93 5.59
N THR A 192 -16.20 -18.43 6.25
CA THR A 192 -17.29 -17.70 5.60
C THR A 192 -17.09 -16.19 5.77
N PRO A 193 -17.03 -15.41 4.68
CA PRO A 193 -17.00 -13.96 4.76
C PRO A 193 -18.32 -13.42 5.31
N LEU A 194 -18.25 -12.54 6.29
CA LEU A 194 -19.42 -11.84 6.82
C LEU A 194 -19.53 -10.46 6.19
N ARG A 195 -20.78 -10.00 5.96
CA ARG A 195 -21.04 -8.73 5.25
C ARG A 195 -20.39 -8.71 3.86
N ALA A 196 -20.83 -9.57 3.00
CA ALA A 196 -20.27 -9.75 1.64
C ALA A 196 -20.06 -8.42 0.89
N ASN A 197 -20.93 -7.43 1.08
CA ASN A 197 -20.79 -6.11 0.45
C ASN A 197 -19.51 -5.39 0.83
N ASP A 198 -19.08 -5.46 2.10
CA ASP A 198 -17.84 -4.80 2.56
C ASP A 198 -16.61 -5.42 1.86
N TRP A 199 -16.64 -6.74 1.63
CA TRP A 199 -15.61 -7.47 0.89
C TRP A 199 -15.61 -7.10 -0.59
N LEU A 200 -16.79 -7.07 -1.21
CA LEU A 200 -16.93 -6.73 -2.61
C LEU A 200 -16.49 -5.28 -2.90
N GLU A 201 -16.83 -4.35 -2.01
CA GLU A 201 -16.38 -2.97 -2.11
C GLU A 201 -14.85 -2.87 -2.04
N TRP A 202 -14.24 -3.56 -1.06
CA TRP A 202 -12.79 -3.61 -0.94
C TRP A 202 -12.13 -4.20 -2.19
N VAL A 203 -12.65 -5.32 -2.71
CA VAL A 203 -12.14 -5.97 -3.93
C VAL A 203 -12.30 -5.07 -5.16
N ALA A 204 -13.45 -4.43 -5.33
CA ALA A 204 -13.70 -3.51 -6.43
C ALA A 204 -12.70 -2.34 -6.44
N GLU A 205 -12.38 -1.78 -5.25
CA GLU A 205 -11.37 -0.75 -5.12
C GLU A 205 -9.97 -1.26 -5.54
N GLN A 206 -9.59 -2.49 -5.15
CA GLN A 206 -8.31 -3.08 -5.57
C GLN A 206 -8.25 -3.29 -7.09
N LYS A 207 -9.32 -3.81 -7.70
CA LYS A 207 -9.42 -3.99 -9.16
C LYS A 207 -9.27 -2.67 -9.90
N LYS A 208 -9.97 -1.61 -9.44
CA LYS A 208 -9.90 -0.28 -10.02
C LYS A 208 -8.47 0.29 -10.00
N MET A 209 -7.75 0.13 -8.89
CA MET A 209 -6.36 0.59 -8.76
C MET A 209 -5.39 -0.18 -9.65
N SER A 210 -5.59 -1.50 -9.77
CA SER A 210 -4.76 -2.38 -10.58
C SER A 210 -5.18 -2.41 -12.06
N LYS A 211 -6.20 -1.63 -12.45
CA LYS A 211 -6.78 -1.60 -13.80
C LYS A 211 -7.24 -2.99 -14.28
N VAL A 212 -7.70 -3.82 -13.36
CA VAL A 212 -8.26 -5.13 -13.64
C VAL A 212 -9.74 -4.97 -13.92
N SER A 213 -10.22 -5.64 -14.98
CA SER A 213 -11.65 -5.64 -15.34
C SER A 213 -12.50 -6.29 -14.24
N ASP A 214 -13.71 -5.78 -14.03
CA ASP A 214 -14.61 -6.22 -12.97
C ASP A 214 -15.08 -7.67 -13.14
N ASP A 215 -15.13 -8.19 -14.37
CA ASP A 215 -15.52 -9.56 -14.69
C ASP A 215 -14.48 -10.61 -14.28
N LYS A 216 -13.20 -10.22 -14.19
CA LYS A 216 -12.13 -11.16 -13.85
C LYS A 216 -12.16 -11.58 -12.39
N GLY A 217 -11.94 -12.88 -12.14
CA GLY A 217 -11.64 -13.40 -10.82
C GLY A 217 -10.25 -12.92 -10.34
N VAL A 218 -10.14 -12.68 -9.05
CA VAL A 218 -8.89 -12.22 -8.41
C VAL A 218 -8.65 -12.98 -7.11
N TYR A 219 -7.37 -13.11 -6.74
CA TYR A 219 -7.00 -13.58 -5.42
C TYR A 219 -6.02 -12.64 -4.74
N VAL A 220 -6.04 -12.64 -3.41
CA VAL A 220 -5.11 -11.89 -2.57
C VAL A 220 -4.66 -12.78 -1.43
N GLY A 221 -3.38 -13.14 -1.41
CA GLY A 221 -2.75 -13.91 -0.35
C GLY A 221 -2.11 -12.99 0.68
N LEU A 222 -2.42 -13.19 1.96
CA LEU A 222 -1.87 -12.47 3.09
C LEU A 222 -0.87 -13.34 3.85
N ARG A 223 0.17 -12.71 4.33
CA ARG A 223 1.13 -13.29 5.27
C ARG A 223 0.54 -13.36 6.68
N MET A 224 1.23 -14.05 7.59
CA MET A 224 0.85 -14.10 9.01
C MET A 224 0.86 -12.72 9.69
N ASP A 225 1.68 -11.78 9.21
CA ASP A 225 1.69 -10.39 9.69
C ASP A 225 0.54 -9.51 9.13
N GLY A 226 -0.33 -10.10 8.29
CA GLY A 226 -1.47 -9.42 7.66
C GLY A 226 -1.13 -8.58 6.44
N ARG A 227 0.12 -8.60 5.97
CA ARG A 227 0.53 -7.91 4.73
C ARG A 227 0.23 -8.77 3.51
N VAL A 228 -0.01 -8.10 2.39
CA VAL A 228 -0.19 -8.79 1.11
C VAL A 228 1.13 -9.46 0.71
N ARG A 229 1.11 -10.79 0.51
CA ARG A 229 2.21 -11.59 -0.02
C ARG A 229 2.17 -11.63 -1.54
N SER A 230 0.99 -11.95 -2.07
CA SER A 230 0.76 -12.13 -3.50
C SER A 230 -0.66 -11.73 -3.85
N SER A 231 -0.85 -11.28 -5.07
CA SER A 231 -2.17 -11.02 -5.62
C SER A 231 -2.11 -11.25 -7.12
N GLY A 232 -3.21 -11.61 -7.72
CA GLY A 232 -3.26 -11.85 -9.15
C GLY A 232 -4.65 -12.09 -9.67
N THR A 233 -4.72 -12.24 -11.00
CA THR A 233 -5.90 -12.64 -11.75
C THR A 233 -5.70 -14.07 -12.27
N GLY A 234 -6.79 -14.79 -12.50
CA GLY A 234 -6.73 -16.17 -13.00
C GLY A 234 -6.60 -17.20 -11.88
N ARG A 235 -6.04 -18.37 -12.19
CA ARG A 235 -6.00 -19.51 -11.26
C ARG A 235 -5.20 -19.20 -10.00
N VAL A 236 -5.74 -19.51 -8.83
CA VAL A 236 -5.05 -19.33 -7.54
C VAL A 236 -3.92 -20.36 -7.42
N PRO A 237 -2.68 -19.95 -7.09
CA PRO A 237 -1.54 -20.87 -7.08
C PRO A 237 -1.45 -21.68 -5.76
N PHE A 238 -2.50 -22.42 -5.39
CA PHE A 238 -2.52 -23.19 -4.15
C PHE A 238 -1.42 -24.25 -4.08
N ASN A 239 -1.08 -24.91 -5.19
CA ASN A 239 0.04 -25.84 -5.26
C ASN A 239 1.37 -25.19 -4.89
N ARG A 240 1.57 -23.94 -5.31
CA ARG A 240 2.75 -23.16 -4.95
C ARG A 240 2.75 -22.81 -3.47
N PHE A 241 1.61 -22.42 -2.91
CA PHE A 241 1.49 -22.17 -1.47
C PHE A 241 1.77 -23.42 -0.64
N ALA A 242 1.29 -24.57 -1.09
CA ALA A 242 1.54 -25.87 -0.46
C ALA A 242 3.02 -26.27 -0.41
N VAL A 243 3.83 -25.81 -1.36
CA VAL A 243 5.26 -26.13 -1.44
C VAL A 243 6.13 -25.07 -0.78
N GLU A 244 5.86 -23.77 -1.05
CA GLU A 244 6.74 -22.67 -0.66
C GLU A 244 6.54 -22.16 0.76
N LEU A 245 5.32 -22.32 1.32
CA LEU A 245 5.05 -21.83 2.67
C LEU A 245 5.60 -22.79 3.72
N PRO A 246 6.28 -22.31 4.76
CA PRO A 246 6.71 -23.16 5.85
C PRO A 246 5.50 -23.60 6.69
N PRO A 247 5.50 -24.84 7.25
CA PRO A 247 4.50 -25.27 8.22
C PRO A 247 4.43 -24.33 9.43
N VAL A 248 3.24 -24.18 10.02
CA VAL A 248 3.04 -23.26 11.18
C VAL A 248 3.88 -23.70 12.37
N ASP A 249 4.00 -25.01 12.61
CA ASP A 249 4.75 -25.57 13.73
C ASP A 249 6.27 -25.61 13.49
N SER A 250 6.74 -25.16 12.32
CA SER A 250 8.16 -25.06 12.02
C SER A 250 8.77 -23.76 12.56
N TRP A 251 10.10 -23.75 12.72
CA TRP A 251 10.85 -22.55 13.11
C TRP A 251 10.57 -21.33 12.22
N GLY A 252 10.34 -21.55 10.92
CA GLY A 252 9.99 -20.50 9.97
C GLY A 252 8.56 -19.97 10.14
N GLY A 253 7.62 -20.77 10.65
CA GLY A 253 6.26 -20.35 10.96
C GLY A 253 6.14 -19.57 12.27
N ALA A 254 7.05 -19.78 13.22
CA ALA A 254 7.07 -19.09 14.50
C ALA A 254 7.63 -17.65 14.40
N LEU A 255 8.39 -17.34 13.35
CA LEU A 255 8.93 -15.99 13.13
C LEU A 255 7.89 -15.15 12.39
N ASP A 256 7.35 -14.15 13.05
CA ASP A 256 6.38 -13.21 12.50
C ASP A 256 6.95 -12.55 11.23
N GLY A 257 6.23 -12.69 10.12
CA GLY A 257 6.64 -12.16 8.82
C GLY A 257 7.67 -12.99 8.02
N PHE A 258 8.12 -14.14 8.50
CA PHE A 258 9.02 -15.02 7.74
C PHE A 258 8.26 -15.96 6.81
N ASP A 259 7.55 -15.41 5.85
CA ASP A 259 6.74 -16.16 4.88
C ASP A 259 7.44 -16.35 3.51
N GLY A 260 8.77 -16.46 3.51
CA GLY A 260 9.53 -16.59 2.28
C GLY A 260 9.67 -15.29 1.47
N ARG A 261 10.33 -15.36 0.32
CA ARG A 261 10.61 -14.20 -0.54
C ARG A 261 9.35 -13.41 -0.87
N VAL A 262 9.36 -12.12 -0.58
CA VAL A 262 8.47 -11.16 -1.24
C VAL A 262 8.79 -11.25 -2.74
N GLY A 263 7.84 -11.76 -3.53
CA GLY A 263 7.99 -11.74 -4.98
C GLY A 263 8.22 -10.31 -5.42
N VAL A 264 9.35 -10.07 -6.03
CA VAL A 264 9.56 -8.88 -6.85
C VAL A 264 8.81 -9.21 -8.13
N ASP A 265 7.57 -8.79 -8.20
CA ASP A 265 6.81 -8.81 -9.44
C ASP A 265 7.44 -7.75 -10.35
N ASN A 266 8.05 -8.22 -11.45
CA ASN A 266 8.47 -7.40 -12.58
C ASN A 266 7.27 -6.81 -13.30
#